data_aea7dd0cf7a2154e1fe205b150a80633
#
_entry.id   aea7dd0cf7a2154e1fe205b150a80633
#
_cell.length_a   1.000
_cell.length_b   1.000
_cell.length_c   1.000
_cell.angle_alpha   90.00
_cell.angle_beta   90.00
_cell.angle_gamma   90.00
#
_symmetry.space_group_name_H-M   'P 1'
#
loop_
_entity.id
_entity.type
_entity.pdbx_description
1 polymer ?
#
loop_
_entity_poly.entity_id
_entity_poly.type
_entity_poly.pdbx_seq_one_letter_code
_entity_poly.pdbx_strand_id
1 'polypeptide(L)'
;MAAVSLGLAPLPVVAPPPRQTVERAVVEPPQDVLHAVAADPEVVFVSPPVPNDPENQNMNAATSLNSFNDLEHWLNDRRVTEVECLVPDLTGVARGKILPREKFTEDRGMRLPQAIVAMGVTGEFPESGPYYDVIDPTDKDMQLRPDPSTARIVPWATDPTAQVIHDCFDHTGKLVPFAPRSVLRKICDLYAAEGWDPVVAPELEFYLTARNTDPNTLLKPPIGRSGRAETSRQVYSIDAVNEFDPLFEDVYDYCEKMELNVDTLIHEVGAGQMEINFFHAHPLGLADEVFLFKRTVREAALRHDMYATFMAKPIAGEPGSAMHIH
;
A
#
# COMPACT_ATOMS: atom_id res chain seq x y z
N MET A 1 63.47 -2.08 25.43
CA MET A 1 62.13 -1.63 25.85
C MET A 1 61.21 -2.82 25.74
N ALA A 2 60.76 -3.35 26.88
CA ALA A 2 59.97 -4.59 26.95
C ALA A 2 58.50 -4.27 26.77
N ALA A 3 57.84 -4.96 25.83
CA ALA A 3 56.39 -4.92 25.64
C ALA A 3 55.75 -5.87 26.70
N VAL A 4 54.92 -5.32 27.55
CA VAL A 4 54.09 -6.07 28.51
C VAL A 4 52.84 -6.56 27.78
N SER A 5 52.73 -7.86 27.61
CA SER A 5 51.53 -8.55 27.10
C SER A 5 50.55 -8.72 28.28
N LEU A 6 49.44 -8.04 28.24
CA LEU A 6 48.29 -8.27 29.15
C LEU A 6 47.44 -9.42 28.58
N GLY A 7 47.61 -10.62 29.18
CA GLY A 7 46.73 -11.74 28.93
C GLY A 7 45.34 -11.53 29.50
N LEU A 8 44.37 -11.29 28.65
CA LEU A 8 42.94 -11.34 29.03
C LEU A 8 42.45 -12.78 28.85
N ALA A 9 42.00 -13.40 29.94
CA ALA A 9 41.35 -14.69 29.91
C ALA A 9 39.99 -14.60 29.19
N PRO A 10 39.59 -15.59 28.40
CA PRO A 10 38.27 -15.56 27.75
C PRO A 10 37.15 -15.67 28.80
N LEU A 11 36.12 -14.81 28.64
CA LEU A 11 34.92 -14.85 29.43
C LEU A 11 34.17 -16.17 29.19
N PRO A 12 33.53 -16.77 30.21
CA PRO A 12 32.78 -18.01 30.06
C PRO A 12 31.59 -17.81 29.16
N VAL A 13 31.43 -18.64 28.14
CA VAL A 13 30.24 -18.72 27.30
C VAL A 13 29.10 -19.30 28.14
N VAL A 14 28.14 -18.46 28.51
CA VAL A 14 26.91 -18.88 29.17
C VAL A 14 26.01 -19.51 28.09
N ALA A 15 25.74 -20.81 28.22
CA ALA A 15 24.79 -21.50 27.34
C ALA A 15 23.39 -20.89 27.51
N PRO A 16 22.63 -20.70 26.41
CA PRO A 16 21.26 -20.22 26.49
C PRO A 16 20.39 -21.24 27.28
N PRO A 17 19.40 -20.74 28.04
CA PRO A 17 18.49 -21.62 28.76
C PRO A 17 17.70 -22.50 27.78
N PRO A 18 17.30 -23.73 28.19
CA PRO A 18 16.54 -24.63 27.33
C PRO A 18 15.21 -23.97 26.95
N ARG A 19 14.85 -24.04 25.66
CA ARG A 19 13.56 -23.58 25.19
C ARG A 19 12.47 -24.40 25.87
N GLN A 20 11.66 -23.75 26.72
CA GLN A 20 10.41 -24.32 27.17
C GLN A 20 9.47 -24.39 25.98
N THR A 21 9.14 -25.59 25.54
CA THR A 21 8.02 -25.83 24.63
C THR A 21 6.74 -25.52 25.40
N VAL A 22 6.19 -24.34 25.17
CA VAL A 22 4.83 -24.03 25.60
C VAL A 22 3.91 -24.79 24.63
N GLU A 23 3.40 -25.93 25.05
CA GLU A 23 2.24 -26.54 24.40
C GLU A 23 1.10 -25.52 24.48
N ARG A 24 0.77 -24.91 23.36
CA ARG A 24 -0.47 -24.14 23.23
C ARG A 24 -1.60 -25.15 23.26
N ALA A 25 -2.29 -25.24 24.40
CA ALA A 25 -3.60 -25.84 24.44
C ALA A 25 -4.48 -25.09 23.42
N VAL A 26 -4.90 -25.79 22.39
CA VAL A 26 -5.95 -25.29 21.48
C VAL A 26 -7.22 -25.35 22.36
N VAL A 27 -7.61 -24.19 22.89
CA VAL A 27 -8.91 -24.02 23.53
C VAL A 27 -9.92 -23.96 22.38
N GLU A 28 -10.59 -25.05 22.10
CA GLU A 28 -11.77 -25.02 21.24
C GLU A 28 -12.79 -24.09 21.89
N PRO A 29 -13.39 -23.15 21.16
CA PRO A 29 -14.43 -22.29 21.70
C PRO A 29 -15.63 -23.22 22.16
N PRO A 30 -16.30 -22.89 23.27
CA PRO A 30 -17.46 -23.66 23.72
C PRO A 30 -18.48 -23.77 22.58
N GLN A 31 -19.01 -24.97 22.38
CA GLN A 31 -19.97 -25.24 21.28
C GLN A 31 -21.27 -24.42 21.41
N ASP A 32 -21.57 -23.91 22.57
CA ASP A 32 -22.70 -23.05 22.88
C ASP A 32 -22.58 -21.65 22.23
N VAL A 33 -21.38 -21.18 21.96
CA VAL A 33 -21.16 -19.87 21.27
C VAL A 33 -21.45 -20.00 19.76
N LEU A 34 -21.18 -21.15 19.16
CA LEU A 34 -21.48 -21.40 17.75
C LEU A 34 -22.99 -21.59 17.49
N HIS A 35 -23.76 -22.05 18.50
CA HIS A 35 -25.21 -22.19 18.39
C HIS A 35 -25.98 -20.86 18.66
N ALA A 36 -25.39 -19.92 19.39
CA ALA A 36 -26.04 -18.66 19.69
C ALA A 36 -26.08 -17.69 18.47
N VAL A 37 -25.15 -17.84 17.53
CA VAL A 37 -25.11 -17.01 16.29
C VAL A 37 -26.08 -17.54 15.21
N ALA A 38 -26.52 -18.79 15.32
CA ALA A 38 -27.40 -19.42 14.34
C ALA A 38 -28.90 -19.38 14.70
N ALA A 39 -29.28 -18.82 15.84
CA ALA A 39 -30.64 -18.98 16.40
C ALA A 39 -31.50 -17.72 16.47
N ASP A 40 -31.04 -16.56 15.97
CA ASP A 40 -31.90 -15.37 15.95
C ASP A 40 -31.92 -14.73 14.55
N PRO A 41 -32.95 -15.00 13.73
CA PRO A 41 -33.08 -14.41 12.40
C PRO A 41 -33.56 -12.93 12.41
N GLU A 42 -33.69 -12.29 13.58
CA GLU A 42 -34.19 -10.91 13.69
C GLU A 42 -33.17 -9.86 14.12
N VAL A 43 -31.88 -10.17 14.21
CA VAL A 43 -30.88 -9.11 14.34
C VAL A 43 -30.54 -8.57 12.94
N VAL A 44 -31.47 -7.86 12.35
CA VAL A 44 -31.21 -6.97 11.24
C VAL A 44 -30.51 -5.73 11.81
N PHE A 45 -29.21 -5.64 11.66
CA PHE A 45 -28.51 -4.36 11.79
C PHE A 45 -28.98 -3.45 10.65
N VAL A 46 -30.11 -2.77 10.86
CA VAL A 46 -30.50 -1.66 10.03
C VAL A 46 -29.62 -0.50 10.47
N SER A 47 -28.52 -0.31 9.79
CA SER A 47 -27.82 0.97 9.88
C SER A 47 -28.84 2.06 9.51
N PRO A 48 -28.97 3.13 10.32
CA PRO A 48 -29.83 4.23 9.91
C PRO A 48 -29.37 4.69 8.52
N PRO A 49 -30.28 5.07 7.61
CA PRO A 49 -29.90 5.61 6.32
C PRO A 49 -28.94 6.77 6.58
N VAL A 50 -27.74 6.68 6.01
CA VAL A 50 -26.79 7.79 5.99
C VAL A 50 -27.58 8.97 5.39
N PRO A 51 -27.70 10.11 6.07
CA PRO A 51 -28.35 11.26 5.47
C PRO A 51 -27.70 11.53 4.12
N ASN A 52 -28.49 11.65 3.07
CA ASN A 52 -28.02 12.15 1.77
C ASN A 52 -27.52 13.58 2.02
N ASP A 53 -26.27 13.72 2.36
CA ASP A 53 -25.58 15.00 2.46
C ASP A 53 -25.26 15.46 1.04
N PRO A 54 -25.90 16.54 0.54
CA PRO A 54 -25.63 17.05 -0.78
C PRO A 54 -24.18 17.53 -0.96
N GLU A 55 -23.45 17.83 0.13
CA GLU A 55 -22.04 18.20 0.10
C GLU A 55 -21.13 16.99 -0.14
N ASN A 56 -21.54 15.81 0.30
CA ASN A 56 -20.79 14.55 0.05
C ASN A 56 -20.97 14.04 -1.40
N GLN A 57 -22.00 14.49 -2.11
CA GLN A 57 -22.18 14.15 -3.53
C GLN A 57 -21.27 14.95 -4.47
N ASN A 58 -20.75 16.09 -4.03
CA ASN A 58 -19.82 16.90 -4.82
C ASN A 58 -18.35 16.48 -4.66
N MET A 59 -17.99 15.74 -3.60
CA MET A 59 -16.62 15.21 -3.43
C MET A 59 -16.37 13.91 -4.21
N ASN A 60 -17.43 13.21 -4.63
CA ASN A 60 -17.34 11.98 -5.44
C ASN A 60 -17.47 12.21 -6.95
N ALA A 61 -17.32 13.41 -7.44
CA ALA A 61 -17.15 13.67 -8.86
C ALA A 61 -15.68 13.41 -9.29
N ALA A 62 -15.09 12.28 -8.83
CA ALA A 62 -13.99 11.69 -9.54
C ALA A 62 -14.40 11.65 -11.01
N THR A 63 -13.60 12.21 -11.88
CA THR A 63 -13.84 12.25 -13.32
C THR A 63 -14.08 10.80 -13.74
N SER A 64 -15.33 10.39 -13.88
CA SER A 64 -15.69 8.99 -14.13
C SER A 64 -15.31 8.66 -15.57
N LEU A 65 -14.01 8.36 -15.77
CA LEU A 65 -13.52 7.87 -17.03
C LEU A 65 -14.00 6.43 -17.20
N ASN A 66 -15.03 6.24 -18.03
CA ASN A 66 -15.69 4.94 -18.17
C ASN A 66 -15.18 4.14 -19.37
N SER A 67 -14.42 4.77 -20.25
CA SER A 67 -13.90 4.14 -21.45
C SER A 67 -12.47 4.56 -21.77
N PHE A 68 -11.79 3.78 -22.60
CA PHE A 68 -10.47 4.14 -23.09
C PHE A 68 -10.51 5.45 -23.91
N ASN A 69 -11.60 5.75 -24.59
CA ASN A 69 -11.74 6.99 -25.35
C ASN A 69 -11.81 8.19 -24.38
N ASP A 70 -12.53 8.06 -23.25
CA ASP A 70 -12.55 9.11 -22.21
C ASP A 70 -11.15 9.34 -21.65
N LEU A 71 -10.40 8.26 -21.40
CA LEU A 71 -9.01 8.32 -20.95
C LEU A 71 -8.13 9.04 -21.98
N GLU A 72 -8.27 8.73 -23.27
CA GLU A 72 -7.50 9.38 -24.33
C GLU A 72 -7.79 10.88 -24.40
N HIS A 73 -9.05 11.29 -24.30
CA HIS A 73 -9.43 12.71 -24.20
C HIS A 73 -8.84 13.36 -22.97
N TRP A 74 -8.95 12.72 -21.81
CA TRP A 74 -8.43 13.20 -20.54
C TRP A 74 -6.91 13.41 -20.58
N LEU A 75 -6.15 12.50 -21.21
CA LEU A 75 -4.71 12.62 -21.42
C LEU A 75 -4.37 13.81 -22.34
N ASN A 76 -5.14 14.00 -23.42
CA ASN A 76 -4.94 15.08 -24.38
C ASN A 76 -5.22 16.45 -23.74
N ASP A 77 -6.33 16.59 -23.02
CA ASP A 77 -6.72 17.86 -22.38
C ASP A 77 -5.68 18.33 -21.36
N ARG A 78 -5.02 17.40 -20.67
CA ARG A 78 -3.95 17.65 -19.70
C ARG A 78 -2.55 17.72 -20.33
N ARG A 79 -2.47 17.58 -21.66
CA ARG A 79 -1.21 17.58 -22.41
C ARG A 79 -0.18 16.58 -21.86
N VAL A 80 -0.66 15.43 -21.38
CA VAL A 80 0.20 14.37 -20.88
C VAL A 80 1.17 13.93 -21.98
N THR A 81 2.45 13.82 -21.63
CA THR A 81 3.52 13.39 -22.54
C THR A 81 3.89 11.95 -22.38
N GLU A 82 3.73 11.42 -21.16
CA GLU A 82 4.03 10.01 -20.84
C GLU A 82 3.05 9.45 -19.82
N VAL A 83 2.90 8.12 -19.85
CA VAL A 83 1.99 7.38 -18.98
C VAL A 83 2.77 6.31 -18.23
N GLU A 84 2.74 6.37 -16.90
CA GLU A 84 3.16 5.29 -16.01
C GLU A 84 2.08 4.22 -15.97
N CYS A 85 2.31 3.12 -16.67
CA CYS A 85 1.41 1.98 -16.69
C CYS A 85 1.70 1.09 -15.50
N LEU A 86 0.81 1.03 -14.52
CA LEU A 86 1.04 0.39 -13.22
C LEU A 86 0.28 -0.92 -13.08
N VAL A 87 0.90 -1.88 -12.40
CA VAL A 87 0.29 -3.13 -11.91
C VAL A 87 0.76 -3.37 -10.48
N PRO A 88 -0.13 -3.57 -9.50
CA PRO A 88 0.27 -4.03 -8.18
C PRO A 88 0.70 -5.51 -8.25
N ASP A 89 1.88 -5.83 -7.70
CA ASP A 89 2.27 -7.22 -7.46
C ASP A 89 1.73 -7.72 -6.10
N LEU A 90 1.97 -9.00 -5.78
CA LEU A 90 1.51 -9.61 -4.52
C LEU A 90 2.14 -8.97 -3.26
N THR A 91 3.21 -8.21 -3.41
CA THR A 91 3.88 -7.50 -2.31
C THR A 91 3.48 -6.01 -2.23
N GLY A 92 2.60 -5.56 -3.12
CA GLY A 92 2.15 -4.16 -3.20
C GLY A 92 3.20 -3.22 -3.80
N VAL A 93 4.19 -3.74 -4.53
CA VAL A 93 5.12 -2.94 -5.31
C VAL A 93 4.49 -2.58 -6.65
N ALA A 94 4.66 -1.32 -7.07
CA ALA A 94 4.23 -0.85 -8.37
C ALA A 94 5.18 -1.38 -9.46
N ARG A 95 4.71 -2.35 -10.24
CA ARG A 95 5.40 -2.86 -11.41
C ARG A 95 4.82 -2.21 -12.66
N GLY A 96 5.60 -2.12 -13.73
CA GLY A 96 5.05 -1.54 -14.95
C GLY A 96 6.07 -1.02 -15.92
N LYS A 97 5.59 -0.13 -16.80
CA LYS A 97 6.40 0.56 -17.82
C LYS A 97 5.95 2.02 -17.89
N ILE A 98 6.88 2.89 -18.23
CA ILE A 98 6.59 4.26 -18.63
C ILE A 98 6.56 4.29 -20.16
N LEU A 99 5.45 4.71 -20.73
CA LEU A 99 5.26 4.78 -22.18
C LEU A 99 5.04 6.24 -22.60
N PRO A 100 5.62 6.69 -23.74
CA PRO A 100 5.14 7.89 -24.39
C PRO A 100 3.63 7.79 -24.65
N ARG A 101 2.91 8.91 -24.46
CA ARG A 101 1.44 8.91 -24.61
C ARG A 101 0.96 8.33 -25.94
N GLU A 102 1.62 8.67 -27.06
CA GLU A 102 1.25 8.16 -28.40
C GLU A 102 1.35 6.62 -28.44
N LYS A 103 2.39 6.06 -27.84
CA LYS A 103 2.58 4.61 -27.76
C LYS A 103 1.53 3.94 -26.89
N PHE A 104 1.21 4.55 -25.73
CA PHE A 104 0.15 4.07 -24.85
C PHE A 104 -1.22 4.04 -25.56
N THR A 105 -1.55 5.10 -26.30
CA THR A 105 -2.81 5.21 -27.04
C THR A 105 -2.89 4.21 -28.21
N GLU A 106 -1.79 4.01 -28.93
CA GLU A 106 -1.70 3.03 -30.02
C GLU A 106 -1.90 1.60 -29.51
N ASP A 107 -1.16 1.20 -28.48
CA ASP A 107 -1.17 -0.16 -27.93
C ASP A 107 -2.40 -0.45 -27.05
N ARG A 108 -3.06 0.60 -26.52
CA ARG A 108 -4.19 0.53 -25.58
C ARG A 108 -3.86 -0.29 -24.33
N GLY A 109 -2.65 -0.14 -23.81
CA GLY A 109 -2.12 -0.85 -22.66
C GLY A 109 -0.67 -1.29 -22.86
N MET A 110 -0.29 -2.37 -22.17
CA MET A 110 1.07 -2.90 -22.25
C MET A 110 1.11 -4.42 -22.09
N ARG A 111 2.30 -5.00 -22.19
CA ARG A 111 2.56 -6.42 -21.88
C ARG A 111 3.67 -6.56 -20.89
N LEU A 112 3.53 -7.51 -19.96
CA LEU A 112 4.54 -7.95 -19.01
C LEU A 112 4.47 -9.46 -18.84
N PRO A 113 5.58 -10.14 -18.51
CA PRO A 113 5.57 -11.53 -18.14
C PRO A 113 4.65 -11.80 -16.93
N GLN A 114 4.00 -12.94 -16.90
CA GLN A 114 3.04 -13.30 -15.84
C GLN A 114 3.70 -13.41 -14.46
N ALA A 115 4.95 -13.83 -14.43
CA ALA A 115 5.76 -13.97 -13.22
C ALA A 115 5.93 -12.66 -12.43
N ILE A 116 5.86 -11.50 -13.10
CA ILE A 116 6.03 -10.18 -12.46
C ILE A 116 5.08 -9.95 -11.28
N VAL A 117 3.85 -10.49 -11.38
CA VAL A 117 2.85 -10.33 -10.30
C VAL A 117 3.23 -11.08 -9.03
N ALA A 118 4.00 -12.16 -9.15
CA ALA A 118 4.38 -13.06 -8.05
C ALA A 118 5.81 -12.87 -7.56
N MET A 119 6.49 -11.81 -7.97
CA MET A 119 7.84 -11.48 -7.47
C MET A 119 7.81 -11.10 -5.99
N GLY A 120 8.90 -11.39 -5.29
CA GLY A 120 9.15 -10.87 -3.94
C GLY A 120 9.44 -9.36 -3.95
N VAL A 121 9.43 -8.75 -2.77
CA VAL A 121 9.74 -7.32 -2.58
C VAL A 121 11.15 -6.96 -3.07
N THR A 122 12.09 -7.91 -3.02
CA THR A 122 13.47 -7.77 -3.52
C THR A 122 13.59 -7.93 -5.04
N GLY A 123 12.50 -8.25 -5.73
CA GLY A 123 12.49 -8.51 -7.17
C GLY A 123 12.93 -9.93 -7.55
N GLU A 124 13.01 -10.82 -6.60
CA GLU A 124 13.38 -12.22 -6.79
C GLU A 124 12.14 -13.11 -6.93
N PHE A 125 12.30 -14.22 -7.66
CA PHE A 125 11.27 -15.24 -7.77
C PHE A 125 11.42 -16.28 -6.65
N PRO A 126 10.32 -16.85 -6.13
CA PRO A 126 10.39 -17.93 -5.18
C PRO A 126 11.15 -19.14 -5.75
N GLU A 127 12.12 -19.66 -4.99
CA GLU A 127 12.90 -20.86 -5.41
C GLU A 127 12.13 -22.18 -5.16
N SER A 128 11.11 -22.15 -4.31
CA SER A 128 10.37 -23.33 -3.88
C SER A 128 8.91 -23.01 -3.55
N GLY A 129 8.08 -24.05 -3.39
CA GLY A 129 6.66 -23.92 -3.08
C GLY A 129 5.77 -24.00 -4.32
N PRO A 130 4.49 -23.61 -4.22
CA PRO A 130 3.51 -23.77 -5.29
C PRO A 130 3.66 -22.74 -6.43
N TYR A 131 4.77 -22.01 -6.49
CA TYR A 131 4.99 -20.98 -7.50
C TYR A 131 4.81 -21.51 -8.92
N TYR A 132 5.46 -22.64 -9.23
CA TYR A 132 5.41 -23.25 -10.57
C TYR A 132 4.12 -24.03 -10.85
N ASP A 133 3.27 -24.23 -9.83
CA ASP A 133 1.91 -24.77 -10.04
C ASP A 133 0.97 -23.70 -10.61
N VAL A 134 1.32 -22.40 -10.44
CA VAL A 134 0.51 -21.26 -10.82
C VAL A 134 1.11 -20.50 -12.01
N ILE A 135 2.43 -20.38 -12.06
CA ILE A 135 3.17 -19.68 -13.11
C ILE A 135 3.74 -20.70 -14.11
N ASP A 136 3.35 -20.57 -15.37
CA ASP A 136 3.90 -21.39 -16.46
C ASP A 136 5.43 -21.13 -16.56
N PRO A 137 6.27 -22.18 -16.56
CA PRO A 137 7.72 -22.01 -16.70
C PRO A 137 8.17 -21.28 -17.97
N THR A 138 7.31 -21.20 -18.99
CA THR A 138 7.58 -20.41 -20.21
C THR A 138 7.37 -18.93 -20.02
N ASP A 139 6.83 -18.52 -18.85
CA ASP A 139 6.59 -17.13 -18.44
C ASP A 139 5.95 -16.28 -19.55
N LYS A 140 4.77 -16.73 -19.99
CA LYS A 140 4.01 -16.06 -21.05
C LYS A 140 3.62 -14.65 -20.68
N ASP A 141 3.67 -13.75 -21.64
CA ASP A 141 3.19 -12.39 -21.46
C ASP A 141 1.70 -12.35 -21.10
N MET A 142 1.38 -11.52 -20.12
CA MET A 142 0.04 -11.01 -19.87
C MET A 142 -0.26 -9.84 -20.79
N GLN A 143 -1.50 -9.68 -21.18
CA GLN A 143 -2.04 -8.45 -21.73
C GLN A 143 -2.57 -7.60 -20.58
N LEU A 144 -2.02 -6.42 -20.41
CA LEU A 144 -2.38 -5.47 -19.37
C LEU A 144 -3.27 -4.38 -19.97
N ARG A 145 -4.52 -4.32 -19.51
CA ARG A 145 -5.51 -3.36 -20.01
C ARG A 145 -5.71 -2.27 -18.95
N PRO A 146 -5.58 -0.99 -19.33
CA PRO A 146 -5.78 0.10 -18.39
C PRO A 146 -7.22 0.12 -17.88
N ASP A 147 -7.37 0.39 -16.59
CA ASP A 147 -8.64 0.77 -16.00
C ASP A 147 -8.74 2.30 -16.02
N PRO A 148 -9.55 2.90 -16.88
CA PRO A 148 -9.63 4.35 -17.04
C PRO A 148 -10.00 5.07 -15.74
N SER A 149 -10.80 4.47 -14.87
CA SER A 149 -11.25 5.07 -13.61
C SER A 149 -10.09 5.31 -12.63
N THR A 150 -8.96 4.63 -12.82
CA THR A 150 -7.76 4.77 -11.96
C THR A 150 -6.78 5.83 -12.46
N ALA A 151 -7.06 6.49 -13.59
CA ALA A 151 -6.15 7.48 -14.15
C ALA A 151 -5.99 8.68 -13.20
N ARG A 152 -4.75 9.01 -12.90
CA ARG A 152 -4.36 10.16 -12.08
C ARG A 152 -3.17 10.86 -12.70
N ILE A 153 -3.05 12.17 -12.48
CA ILE A 153 -1.81 12.86 -12.78
C ILE A 153 -0.72 12.43 -11.82
N VAL A 154 0.55 12.65 -12.17
CA VAL A 154 1.71 12.43 -11.29
C VAL A 154 2.25 13.78 -10.83
N PRO A 155 1.85 14.29 -9.65
CA PRO A 155 2.11 15.68 -9.25
C PRO A 155 3.59 16.01 -9.02
N TRP A 156 4.40 14.99 -8.75
CA TRP A 156 5.85 15.12 -8.51
C TRP A 156 6.70 15.02 -9.77
N ALA A 157 6.12 14.66 -10.91
CA ALA A 157 6.83 14.54 -12.17
C ALA A 157 7.19 15.92 -12.72
N THR A 158 8.33 16.01 -13.41
CA THR A 158 8.78 17.26 -14.05
C THR A 158 7.98 17.57 -15.30
N ASP A 159 7.72 16.54 -16.11
CA ASP A 159 6.90 16.64 -17.32
C ASP A 159 5.45 16.23 -17.03
N PRO A 160 4.46 16.69 -17.81
CA PRO A 160 3.07 16.26 -17.65
C PRO A 160 2.93 14.76 -17.79
N THR A 161 2.85 14.07 -16.66
CA THR A 161 2.80 12.61 -16.56
C THR A 161 1.48 12.15 -15.95
N ALA A 162 0.91 11.09 -16.48
CA ALA A 162 -0.21 10.37 -15.88
C ALA A 162 0.23 8.99 -15.39
N GLN A 163 -0.51 8.44 -14.44
CA GLN A 163 -0.40 7.04 -14.01
C GLN A 163 -1.76 6.37 -14.14
N VAL A 164 -1.75 5.12 -14.56
CA VAL A 164 -2.96 4.31 -14.76
C VAL A 164 -2.71 2.89 -14.28
N ILE A 165 -3.61 2.34 -13.46
CA ILE A 165 -3.54 0.95 -13.03
C ILE A 165 -4.17 0.05 -14.11
N HIS A 166 -3.58 -1.14 -14.29
CA HIS A 166 -4.00 -2.07 -15.31
C HIS A 166 -4.51 -3.37 -14.69
N ASP A 167 -5.55 -3.92 -15.29
CA ASP A 167 -5.99 -5.30 -15.05
C ASP A 167 -5.16 -6.29 -15.87
N CYS A 168 -4.86 -7.44 -15.28
CA CYS A 168 -4.02 -8.48 -15.86
C CYS A 168 -4.88 -9.53 -16.58
N PHE A 169 -4.66 -9.71 -17.88
CA PHE A 169 -5.32 -10.75 -18.66
C PHE A 169 -4.30 -11.74 -19.22
N ASP A 170 -4.62 -13.01 -19.20
CA ASP A 170 -3.82 -14.05 -19.82
C ASP A 170 -3.93 -14.03 -21.38
N HIS A 171 -3.18 -14.89 -22.05
CA HIS A 171 -3.20 -15.02 -23.50
C HIS A 171 -4.55 -15.48 -24.06
N THR A 172 -5.46 -16.01 -23.24
CA THR A 172 -6.83 -16.40 -23.63
C THR A 172 -7.84 -15.26 -23.42
N GLY A 173 -7.41 -14.13 -22.86
CA GLY A 173 -8.25 -12.97 -22.56
C GLY A 173 -9.01 -13.08 -21.24
N LYS A 174 -8.67 -14.04 -20.35
CA LYS A 174 -9.23 -14.16 -19.01
C LYS A 174 -8.37 -13.42 -18.00
N LEU A 175 -8.99 -12.91 -16.94
CA LEU A 175 -8.27 -12.33 -15.82
C LEU A 175 -7.28 -13.34 -15.21
N VAL A 176 -6.07 -12.88 -14.92
CA VAL A 176 -5.06 -13.66 -14.20
C VAL A 176 -5.54 -13.85 -12.76
N PRO A 177 -5.84 -15.09 -12.32
CA PRO A 177 -6.61 -15.33 -11.10
C PRO A 177 -5.88 -14.98 -9.80
N PHE A 178 -4.55 -14.87 -9.83
CA PHE A 178 -3.72 -14.53 -8.66
C PHE A 178 -3.24 -13.08 -8.67
N ALA A 179 -3.58 -12.27 -9.68
CA ALA A 179 -3.30 -10.84 -9.65
C ALA A 179 -4.16 -10.17 -8.56
N PRO A 180 -3.59 -9.29 -7.72
CA PRO A 180 -4.28 -8.73 -6.55
C PRO A 180 -5.64 -8.12 -6.85
N ARG A 181 -5.75 -7.30 -7.90
CA ARG A 181 -7.04 -6.71 -8.30
C ARG A 181 -8.05 -7.76 -8.77
N SER A 182 -7.59 -8.84 -9.44
CA SER A 182 -8.47 -9.94 -9.85
C SER A 182 -9.02 -10.70 -8.67
N VAL A 183 -8.20 -10.93 -7.63
CA VAL A 183 -8.63 -11.58 -6.38
C VAL A 183 -9.68 -10.73 -5.68
N LEU A 184 -9.41 -9.43 -5.48
CA LEU A 184 -10.34 -8.54 -4.80
C LEU A 184 -11.65 -8.38 -5.58
N ARG A 185 -11.59 -8.23 -6.91
CA ARG A 185 -12.78 -8.18 -7.78
C ARG A 185 -13.64 -9.43 -7.58
N LYS A 186 -13.03 -10.61 -7.59
CA LYS A 186 -13.74 -11.88 -7.35
C LYS A 186 -14.43 -11.91 -5.99
N ILE A 187 -13.81 -11.37 -4.94
CA ILE A 187 -14.43 -11.30 -3.62
C ILE A 187 -15.62 -10.32 -3.63
N CYS A 188 -15.47 -9.15 -4.26
CA CYS A 188 -16.59 -8.21 -4.43
C CYS A 188 -17.76 -8.84 -5.21
N ASP A 189 -17.46 -9.61 -6.27
CA ASP A 189 -18.49 -10.33 -7.04
C ASP A 189 -19.24 -11.36 -6.18
N LEU A 190 -18.57 -12.03 -5.23
CA LEU A 190 -19.21 -12.95 -4.29
C LEU A 190 -20.16 -12.22 -3.34
N TYR A 191 -19.78 -11.05 -2.81
CA TYR A 191 -20.67 -10.21 -2.01
C TYR A 191 -21.88 -9.76 -2.82
N ALA A 192 -21.66 -9.28 -4.05
CA ALA A 192 -22.72 -8.86 -4.93
C ALA A 192 -23.71 -9.98 -5.28
N ALA A 193 -23.23 -11.23 -5.41
CA ALA A 193 -24.09 -12.39 -5.64
C ALA A 193 -25.04 -12.68 -4.47
N GLU A 194 -24.66 -12.32 -3.24
CA GLU A 194 -25.50 -12.39 -2.03
C GLU A 194 -26.35 -11.11 -1.83
N GLY A 195 -26.24 -10.13 -2.73
CA GLY A 195 -26.96 -8.86 -2.64
C GLY A 195 -26.34 -7.85 -1.67
N TRP A 196 -25.08 -8.01 -1.32
CA TRP A 196 -24.33 -7.13 -0.42
C TRP A 196 -23.37 -6.24 -1.18
N ASP A 197 -23.22 -5.00 -0.70
CA ASP A 197 -22.25 -4.05 -1.21
C ASP A 197 -21.26 -3.72 -0.09
N PRO A 198 -20.03 -4.29 -0.11
CA PRO A 198 -19.07 -4.10 0.95
C PRO A 198 -18.50 -2.68 0.94
N VAL A 199 -18.42 -2.08 2.13
CA VAL A 199 -17.82 -0.77 2.36
C VAL A 199 -16.68 -0.95 3.36
N VAL A 200 -15.51 -0.42 3.07
CA VAL A 200 -14.31 -0.56 3.91
C VAL A 200 -13.62 0.77 4.12
N ALA A 201 -12.85 0.89 5.21
CA ALA A 201 -12.02 2.06 5.53
C ALA A 201 -10.64 1.58 5.99
N PRO A 202 -9.56 1.77 5.23
CA PRO A 202 -8.21 1.42 5.64
C PRO A 202 -7.55 2.53 6.45
N GLU A 203 -6.70 2.12 7.39
CA GLU A 203 -5.78 2.95 8.16
C GLU A 203 -4.35 2.50 7.84
N LEU A 204 -3.52 3.40 7.35
CA LEU A 204 -2.16 3.08 6.94
C LEU A 204 -1.13 3.68 7.89
N GLU A 205 -0.40 2.81 8.56
CA GLU A 205 0.77 3.20 9.32
C GLU A 205 2.05 3.10 8.49
N PHE A 206 2.97 4.04 8.73
CA PHE A 206 4.28 4.07 8.10
C PHE A 206 5.29 4.79 8.97
N TYR A 207 6.57 4.54 8.72
CA TYR A 207 7.65 5.28 9.37
C TYR A 207 8.27 6.28 8.41
N LEU A 208 8.48 7.48 8.92
CA LEU A 208 9.45 8.42 8.37
C LEU A 208 10.83 8.10 8.95
N THR A 209 11.86 8.18 8.13
CA THR A 209 13.26 8.00 8.56
C THR A 209 14.13 9.07 7.93
N ALA A 210 15.25 9.38 8.57
CA ALA A 210 16.28 10.17 7.91
C ALA A 210 16.76 9.45 6.65
N ARG A 211 17.23 10.21 5.67
CA ARG A 211 17.80 9.67 4.43
C ARG A 211 18.96 8.72 4.77
N ASN A 212 18.89 7.50 4.27
CA ASN A 212 19.91 6.48 4.43
C ASN A 212 20.53 6.16 3.07
N THR A 213 21.82 6.47 2.91
CA THR A 213 22.56 6.22 1.68
C THR A 213 23.44 4.97 1.75
N ASP A 214 23.57 4.35 2.92
CA ASP A 214 24.33 3.11 3.13
C ASP A 214 23.38 2.01 3.65
N PRO A 215 23.05 0.99 2.82
CA PRO A 215 22.14 -0.08 3.20
C PRO A 215 22.64 -0.96 4.36
N ASN A 216 23.92 -0.87 4.72
CA ASN A 216 24.51 -1.64 5.82
C ASN A 216 24.38 -0.93 7.18
N THR A 217 23.85 0.29 7.21
CA THR A 217 23.57 1.02 8.45
C THR A 217 22.12 0.91 8.86
N LEU A 218 21.88 0.97 10.18
CA LEU A 218 20.52 0.98 10.71
C LEU A 218 19.78 2.26 10.28
N LEU A 219 18.48 2.16 10.14
CA LEU A 219 17.62 3.33 9.92
C LEU A 219 17.78 4.31 11.07
N LYS A 220 17.81 5.59 10.74
CA LYS A 220 17.91 6.70 11.71
C LYS A 220 16.55 7.40 11.80
N PRO A 221 16.22 7.95 12.98
CA PRO A 221 15.01 8.75 13.14
C PRO A 221 14.97 9.92 12.15
N PRO A 222 13.78 10.36 11.74
CA PRO A 222 13.61 11.52 10.88
C PRO A 222 14.03 12.79 11.62
N ILE A 223 14.36 13.84 10.87
CA ILE A 223 14.70 15.15 11.40
C ILE A 223 13.56 16.10 11.08
N GLY A 224 12.88 16.58 12.11
CA GLY A 224 11.79 17.54 11.98
C GLY A 224 12.27 18.95 11.60
N ARG A 225 11.34 19.86 11.33
CA ARG A 225 11.60 21.26 10.95
C ARG A 225 12.40 22.05 11.99
N SER A 226 12.37 21.63 13.25
CA SER A 226 13.20 22.20 14.32
C SER A 226 14.69 21.82 14.19
N GLY A 227 15.06 20.92 13.31
CA GLY A 227 16.41 20.38 13.14
C GLY A 227 16.75 19.29 14.14
N ARG A 228 15.79 18.81 14.95
CA ARG A 228 15.97 17.72 15.91
C ARG A 228 15.56 16.40 15.30
N ALA A 229 16.34 15.35 15.61
CA ALA A 229 15.94 13.99 15.33
C ALA A 229 14.85 13.55 16.31
N GLU A 230 13.79 12.95 15.83
CA GLU A 230 12.74 12.42 16.66
C GLU A 230 13.13 11.05 17.20
N THR A 231 13.45 10.98 18.49
CA THR A 231 13.93 9.76 19.15
C THR A 231 12.99 9.24 20.24
N SER A 232 11.88 9.95 20.48
CA SER A 232 10.92 9.63 21.52
C SER A 232 9.59 9.22 20.94
N ARG A 233 8.88 8.33 21.63
CA ARG A 233 7.51 7.95 21.32
C ARG A 233 6.56 9.08 21.69
N GLN A 234 5.70 9.48 20.76
CA GLN A 234 4.86 10.67 20.89
C GLN A 234 3.43 10.47 20.38
N VAL A 235 2.83 9.34 20.71
CA VAL A 235 1.49 8.96 20.24
C VAL A 235 0.48 10.10 20.48
N TYR A 236 -0.29 10.43 19.43
CA TYR A 236 -1.28 11.52 19.36
C TYR A 236 -0.75 12.93 19.66
N SER A 237 0.58 13.14 19.62
CA SER A 237 1.16 14.47 19.80
C SER A 237 1.00 15.30 18.52
N ILE A 238 0.18 16.35 18.60
CA ILE A 238 0.02 17.31 17.50
C ILE A 238 1.32 18.04 17.21
N ASP A 239 2.08 18.42 18.24
CA ASP A 239 3.36 19.11 18.06
C ASP A 239 4.38 18.21 17.35
N ALA A 240 4.34 16.90 17.57
CA ALA A 240 5.21 15.95 16.90
C ALA A 240 4.83 15.80 15.41
N VAL A 241 3.55 15.74 15.07
CA VAL A 241 3.08 15.79 13.67
C VAL A 241 3.57 17.08 13.01
N ASN A 242 3.43 18.23 13.70
CA ASN A 242 3.80 19.54 13.18
C ASN A 242 5.31 19.69 12.92
N GLU A 243 6.17 18.85 13.52
CA GLU A 243 7.59 18.80 13.14
C GLU A 243 7.79 18.41 11.67
N PHE A 244 6.83 17.70 11.08
CA PHE A 244 6.85 17.24 9.69
C PHE A 244 5.80 17.94 8.81
N ASP A 245 5.23 19.03 9.27
CA ASP A 245 4.20 19.82 8.59
C ASP A 245 4.52 20.11 7.10
N PRO A 246 5.72 20.57 6.69
CA PRO A 246 6.00 20.81 5.26
C PRO A 246 5.91 19.55 4.38
N LEU A 247 6.20 18.37 4.93
CA LEU A 247 6.05 17.10 4.22
C LEU A 247 4.57 16.76 4.05
N PHE A 248 3.78 16.92 5.11
CA PHE A 248 2.35 16.58 5.07
C PHE A 248 1.54 17.56 4.22
N GLU A 249 1.92 18.82 4.15
CA GLU A 249 1.38 19.77 3.17
C GLU A 249 1.57 19.24 1.73
N ASP A 250 2.79 18.79 1.37
CA ASP A 250 3.02 18.18 0.06
C ASP A 250 2.22 16.88 -0.14
N VAL A 251 2.04 16.04 0.91
CA VAL A 251 1.23 14.83 0.84
C VAL A 251 -0.24 15.18 0.54
N TYR A 252 -0.82 16.15 1.27
CA TYR A 252 -2.19 16.58 1.06
C TYR A 252 -2.39 17.22 -0.32
N ASP A 253 -1.47 18.08 -0.74
CA ASP A 253 -1.49 18.69 -2.07
C ASP A 253 -1.44 17.64 -3.20
N TYR A 254 -0.67 16.58 -3.01
CA TYR A 254 -0.61 15.49 -3.97
C TYR A 254 -1.87 14.64 -3.95
N CYS A 255 -2.41 14.34 -2.76
CA CYS A 255 -3.67 13.62 -2.62
C CYS A 255 -4.82 14.38 -3.28
N GLU A 256 -4.94 15.70 -3.06
CA GLU A 256 -5.94 16.54 -3.71
C GLU A 256 -5.82 16.50 -5.23
N LYS A 257 -4.61 16.71 -5.78
CA LYS A 257 -4.37 16.66 -7.24
C LYS A 257 -4.63 15.30 -7.86
N MET A 258 -4.47 14.23 -7.08
CA MET A 258 -4.71 12.85 -7.50
C MET A 258 -6.11 12.35 -7.15
N GLU A 259 -6.93 13.19 -6.54
CA GLU A 259 -8.28 12.81 -6.09
C GLU A 259 -8.25 11.56 -5.19
N LEU A 260 -7.29 11.50 -4.24
CA LEU A 260 -7.21 10.48 -3.21
C LEU A 260 -7.91 10.96 -1.94
N ASN A 261 -8.86 10.18 -1.43
CA ASN A 261 -9.73 10.58 -0.33
C ASN A 261 -9.12 10.21 1.02
N VAL A 262 -8.12 10.97 1.47
CA VAL A 262 -7.54 10.84 2.81
C VAL A 262 -8.38 11.60 3.83
N ASP A 263 -8.46 11.07 5.06
CA ASP A 263 -9.27 11.62 6.16
C ASP A 263 -8.37 12.20 7.25
N THR A 264 -7.79 11.38 8.11
CA THR A 264 -7.13 11.80 9.34
C THR A 264 -5.64 11.47 9.31
N LEU A 265 -4.82 12.38 9.84
CA LEU A 265 -3.39 12.18 10.10
C LEU A 265 -3.14 12.17 11.59
N ILE A 266 -2.44 11.15 12.10
CA ILE A 266 -2.02 11.06 13.50
C ILE A 266 -0.55 10.65 13.60
N HIS A 267 0.05 11.02 14.75
CA HIS A 267 1.32 10.46 15.18
C HIS A 267 1.08 9.15 15.90
N GLU A 268 1.68 8.08 15.42
CA GLU A 268 1.61 6.77 16.02
C GLU A 268 2.59 6.60 17.19
N VAL A 269 2.65 5.40 17.79
CA VAL A 269 3.44 5.14 19.00
C VAL A 269 4.94 5.28 18.74
N GLY A 270 5.45 4.80 17.62
CA GLY A 270 6.90 4.78 17.34
C GLY A 270 7.46 6.14 16.97
N ALA A 271 8.73 6.37 17.25
CA ALA A 271 9.41 7.59 16.84
C ALA A 271 9.43 7.71 15.30
N GLY A 272 8.85 8.77 14.77
CA GLY A 272 8.64 8.98 13.32
C GLY A 272 7.57 8.09 12.70
N GLN A 273 6.75 7.42 13.51
CA GLN A 273 5.64 6.61 13.01
C GLN A 273 4.40 7.48 12.86
N MET A 274 3.80 7.44 11.69
CA MET A 274 2.62 8.19 11.32
C MET A 274 1.54 7.25 10.82
N GLU A 275 0.28 7.67 10.91
CA GLU A 275 -0.86 6.99 10.31
C GLU A 275 -1.71 7.97 9.54
N ILE A 276 -2.18 7.54 8.37
CA ILE A 276 -3.21 8.25 7.61
C ILE A 276 -4.37 7.31 7.34
N ASN A 277 -5.58 7.80 7.64
CA ASN A 277 -6.83 7.11 7.45
C ASN A 277 -7.49 7.57 6.15
N PHE A 278 -8.32 6.71 5.59
CA PHE A 278 -9.08 7.00 4.39
C PHE A 278 -10.58 7.03 4.69
N PHE A 279 -11.31 7.87 3.97
CA PHE A 279 -12.76 7.77 3.95
C PHE A 279 -13.20 6.39 3.45
N HIS A 280 -14.29 5.91 3.99
CA HIS A 280 -14.84 4.62 3.60
C HIS A 280 -15.36 4.64 2.15
N ALA A 281 -15.09 3.55 1.41
CA ALA A 281 -15.55 3.41 0.04
C ALA A 281 -15.62 1.93 -0.39
N HIS A 282 -16.02 1.71 -1.65
CA HIS A 282 -16.01 0.36 -2.24
C HIS A 282 -14.57 -0.20 -2.30
N PRO A 283 -14.34 -1.47 -1.92
CA PRO A 283 -13.02 -2.03 -1.68
C PRO A 283 -12.03 -1.89 -2.84
N LEU A 284 -12.48 -2.11 -4.08
CA LEU A 284 -11.55 -2.14 -5.23
C LEU A 284 -10.96 -0.74 -5.50
N GLY A 285 -11.80 0.28 -5.58
CA GLY A 285 -11.34 1.66 -5.79
C GLY A 285 -10.43 2.13 -4.65
N LEU A 286 -10.82 1.81 -3.41
CA LEU A 286 -10.06 2.20 -2.24
C LEU A 286 -8.70 1.47 -2.14
N ALA A 287 -8.62 0.20 -2.55
CA ALA A 287 -7.35 -0.51 -2.66
C ALA A 287 -6.42 0.14 -3.70
N ASP A 288 -6.97 0.63 -4.81
CA ASP A 288 -6.22 1.39 -5.81
C ASP A 288 -5.72 2.74 -5.24
N GLU A 289 -6.55 3.46 -4.48
CA GLU A 289 -6.15 4.70 -3.80
C GLU A 289 -5.00 4.45 -2.80
N VAL A 290 -5.11 3.43 -1.95
CA VAL A 290 -4.05 3.01 -1.02
C VAL A 290 -2.75 2.68 -1.75
N PHE A 291 -2.83 1.97 -2.86
CA PHE A 291 -1.68 1.63 -3.67
C PHE A 291 -0.96 2.88 -4.21
N LEU A 292 -1.71 3.85 -4.74
CA LEU A 292 -1.18 5.13 -5.22
C LEU A 292 -0.66 6.00 -4.06
N PHE A 293 -1.38 6.05 -2.94
CA PHE A 293 -0.99 6.80 -1.76
C PHE A 293 0.39 6.41 -1.21
N LYS A 294 0.72 5.12 -1.19
CA LYS A 294 2.05 4.66 -0.77
C LYS A 294 3.17 5.25 -1.63
N ARG A 295 2.93 5.49 -2.92
CA ARG A 295 3.86 6.20 -3.80
C ARG A 295 3.93 7.69 -3.45
N THR A 296 2.77 8.30 -3.23
CA THR A 296 2.62 9.71 -2.88
C THR A 296 3.46 10.08 -1.65
N VAL A 297 3.31 9.34 -0.57
CA VAL A 297 4.06 9.58 0.67
C VAL A 297 5.57 9.40 0.48
N ARG A 298 6.00 8.38 -0.30
CA ARG A 298 7.42 8.18 -0.59
C ARG A 298 8.03 9.34 -1.38
N GLU A 299 7.32 9.83 -2.37
CA GLU A 299 7.80 10.96 -3.19
C GLU A 299 7.81 12.28 -2.43
N ALA A 300 6.80 12.53 -1.60
CA ALA A 300 6.81 13.67 -0.69
C ALA A 300 7.99 13.58 0.29
N ALA A 301 8.23 12.42 0.91
CA ALA A 301 9.35 12.23 1.83
C ALA A 301 10.71 12.51 1.17
N LEU A 302 10.91 12.06 -0.08
CA LEU A 302 12.14 12.33 -0.84
C LEU A 302 12.42 13.83 -1.05
N ARG A 303 11.38 14.64 -1.21
CA ARG A 303 11.51 16.11 -1.34
C ARG A 303 11.98 16.79 -0.06
N HIS A 304 11.71 16.15 1.09
CA HIS A 304 12.07 16.66 2.41
C HIS A 304 13.29 15.92 3.02
N ASP A 305 14.15 15.35 2.17
CA ASP A 305 15.35 14.62 2.59
C ASP A 305 15.09 13.46 3.59
N MET A 306 13.90 12.85 3.49
CA MET A 306 13.46 11.71 4.29
C MET A 306 13.11 10.52 3.41
N TYR A 307 13.01 9.35 4.02
CA TYR A 307 12.35 8.19 3.43
C TYR A 307 11.10 7.85 4.21
N ALA A 308 10.08 7.37 3.50
CA ALA A 308 8.90 6.75 4.08
C ALA A 308 8.90 5.25 3.79
N THR A 309 8.67 4.44 4.83
CA THR A 309 8.61 2.98 4.71
C THR A 309 7.30 2.44 5.27
N PHE A 310 6.66 1.58 4.46
CA PHE A 310 5.46 0.81 4.82
C PHE A 310 5.82 -0.64 5.20
N MET A 311 7.07 -0.90 5.54
CA MET A 311 7.51 -2.20 6.03
C MET A 311 6.86 -2.48 7.39
N ALA A 312 6.32 -3.68 7.58
CA ALA A 312 5.58 -4.04 8.78
C ALA A 312 6.43 -3.92 10.08
N LYS A 313 7.74 -4.09 10.01
CA LYS A 313 8.65 -3.96 11.17
C LYS A 313 9.99 -3.40 10.72
N PRO A 314 10.09 -2.10 10.42
CA PRO A 314 11.34 -1.53 9.89
C PRO A 314 12.41 -1.32 10.97
N ILE A 315 12.03 -1.06 12.20
CA ILE A 315 12.94 -0.71 13.31
C ILE A 315 12.75 -1.70 14.44
N ALA A 316 13.83 -2.41 14.80
CA ALA A 316 13.83 -3.31 15.95
C ALA A 316 13.61 -2.52 17.25
N GLY A 317 12.73 -3.00 18.13
CA GLY A 317 12.39 -2.32 19.37
C GLY A 317 11.30 -1.25 19.29
N GLU A 318 10.99 -0.71 18.10
CA GLU A 318 9.84 0.14 17.88
C GLU A 318 8.58 -0.66 17.50
N PRO A 319 7.36 -0.12 17.62
CA PRO A 319 6.14 -0.76 17.14
C PRO A 319 6.22 -1.16 15.67
N GLY A 320 5.44 -2.14 15.25
CA GLY A 320 5.24 -2.45 13.84
C GLY A 320 4.24 -1.48 13.22
N SER A 321 4.29 -1.36 11.89
CA SER A 321 3.27 -0.66 11.12
C SER A 321 2.17 -1.63 10.73
N ALA A 322 0.93 -1.29 11.04
CA ALA A 322 -0.26 -2.04 10.66
C ALA A 322 -0.91 -1.43 9.40
N MET A 323 -1.85 -2.16 8.87
CA MET A 323 -2.88 -1.68 7.97
C MET A 323 -4.18 -2.29 8.48
N HIS A 324 -4.92 -1.52 9.27
CA HIS A 324 -6.25 -1.93 9.72
C HIS A 324 -7.26 -1.68 8.59
N ILE A 325 -8.29 -2.52 8.52
CA ILE A 325 -9.39 -2.35 7.56
C ILE A 325 -10.69 -2.51 8.35
N HIS A 326 -11.43 -1.43 8.45
CA HIS A 326 -12.76 -1.37 9.04
C HIS A 326 -13.85 -1.62 8.01
#